data_9024f1179eaab06341ba563849d56aa0
#
_entry.id   9024f1179eaab06341ba563849d56aa0
#
_cell.length_a   1.000
_cell.length_b   1.000
_cell.length_c   1.000
_cell.angle_alpha   90.00
_cell.angle_beta   90.00
_cell.angle_gamma   90.00
#
_symmetry.space_group_name_H-M   'P 1'
#
loop_
_entity.id
_entity.type
_entity.pdbx_description
1 polymer ?
#
loop_
_entity_poly.entity_id
_entity_poly.type
_entity_poly.pdbx_seq_one_letter_code
_entity_poly.pdbx_strand_id
1 'polypeptide(L)'
;MVDPGREYPCSLASTLKLARRLRGMKQAHAAELLGVTQPTISRIERGELKPVGILRIRLMDLVSARIHPARDAALRRLVEGSASPVHLVCDVTHRLLAASRQREREWCRAAAELHGRPLWRFASDAIRAAEERLSSLGWGEHGGTHALTFTTGANGSNELRIVPGIQIWERMLLSDGSPARLVTSADEVEVL
;
A
#
# COMPACT_ATOMS: atom_id res chain seq x y z
N MET A 1 -19.88 13.19 1.99
CA MET A 1 -19.27 13.58 3.28
C MET A 1 -18.36 12.40 3.66
N VAL A 2 -17.06 12.51 3.40
CA VAL A 2 -16.08 11.43 3.60
C VAL A 2 -15.78 11.36 5.10
N ASP A 3 -15.95 10.18 5.69
CA ASP A 3 -15.61 9.91 7.08
C ASP A 3 -14.08 10.10 7.29
N PRO A 4 -13.63 11.09 8.08
CA PRO A 4 -12.21 11.34 8.32
C PRO A 4 -11.51 10.23 9.13
N GLY A 5 -12.25 9.20 9.57
CA GLY A 5 -11.73 8.07 10.35
C GLY A 5 -11.20 6.89 9.53
N ARG A 6 -11.46 6.81 8.24
CA ARG A 6 -10.94 5.73 7.37
C ARG A 6 -9.63 6.11 6.69
N GLU A 7 -8.56 6.16 7.47
CA GLU A 7 -7.19 6.34 6.93
C GLU A 7 -6.72 5.15 6.04
N TYR A 8 -7.39 4.00 6.09
CA TYR A 8 -6.99 2.76 5.41
C TYR A 8 -8.22 1.98 4.93
N PRO A 9 -8.15 1.28 3.78
CA PRO A 9 -9.25 0.48 3.25
C PRO A 9 -9.63 -0.71 4.14
N CYS A 10 -8.66 -1.20 4.91
CA CYS A 10 -8.81 -2.38 5.76
C CYS A 10 -8.72 -2.00 7.24
N SER A 11 -9.43 -2.76 8.09
CA SER A 11 -9.24 -2.63 9.54
C SER A 11 -7.81 -2.99 9.92
N LEU A 12 -7.30 -2.41 11.02
CA LEU A 12 -5.95 -2.74 11.52
C LEU A 12 -5.80 -4.24 11.83
N ALA A 13 -6.90 -4.90 12.17
CA ALA A 13 -6.97 -6.35 12.39
C ALA A 13 -6.67 -7.14 11.10
N SER A 14 -7.37 -6.83 10.01
CA SER A 14 -7.15 -7.47 8.71
C SER A 14 -5.77 -7.11 8.13
N THR A 15 -5.31 -5.88 8.34
CA THR A 15 -3.98 -5.40 7.95
C THR A 15 -2.86 -6.22 8.62
N LEU A 16 -2.93 -6.42 9.95
CA LEU A 16 -1.95 -7.24 10.67
C LEU A 16 -1.95 -8.68 10.17
N LYS A 17 -3.14 -9.28 10.05
CA LYS A 17 -3.29 -10.66 9.58
C LYS A 17 -2.72 -10.85 8.17
N LEU A 18 -3.01 -9.92 7.25
CA LEU A 18 -2.50 -9.92 5.88
C LEU A 18 -0.97 -9.79 5.87
N ALA A 19 -0.42 -8.73 6.47
CA ALA A 19 1.02 -8.48 6.50
C ALA A 19 1.80 -9.66 7.10
N ARG A 20 1.30 -10.25 8.20
CA ARG A 20 1.89 -11.41 8.83
C ARG A 20 1.90 -12.64 7.91
N ARG A 21 0.77 -12.93 7.25
CA ARG A 21 0.67 -14.06 6.30
C ARG A 21 1.62 -13.91 5.12
N LEU A 22 1.66 -12.71 4.54
CA LEU A 22 2.51 -12.42 3.39
C LEU A 22 4.01 -12.56 3.69
N ARG A 23 4.40 -12.34 4.98
CA ARG A 23 5.78 -12.54 5.46
C ARG A 23 6.03 -13.94 6.03
N GLY A 24 5.10 -14.86 5.93
CA GLY A 24 5.22 -16.20 6.56
C GLY A 24 5.36 -16.17 8.09
N MET A 25 4.96 -15.07 8.73
CA MET A 25 5.16 -14.84 10.17
C MET A 25 4.06 -15.52 10.99
N LYS A 26 4.43 -16.28 12.03
CA LYS A 26 3.49 -16.85 13.01
C LYS A 26 3.00 -15.77 14.00
N GLN A 27 1.81 -15.92 14.57
CA GLN A 27 1.28 -15.00 15.59
C GLN A 27 2.20 -14.87 16.80
N ALA A 28 2.87 -15.94 17.22
CA ALA A 28 3.82 -15.92 18.33
C ALA A 28 5.01 -14.98 18.02
N HIS A 29 5.56 -15.04 16.81
CA HIS A 29 6.67 -14.16 16.40
C HIS A 29 6.22 -12.70 16.31
N ALA A 30 5.02 -12.42 15.78
CA ALA A 30 4.46 -11.06 15.79
C ALA A 30 4.26 -10.54 17.22
N ALA A 31 3.84 -11.40 18.15
CA ALA A 31 3.68 -11.06 19.56
C ALA A 31 5.01 -10.66 20.21
N GLU A 32 6.06 -11.44 19.96
CA GLU A 32 7.43 -11.17 20.42
C GLU A 32 7.92 -9.81 19.92
N LEU A 33 7.81 -9.53 18.62
CA LEU A 33 8.21 -8.25 18.02
C LEU A 33 7.45 -7.05 18.59
N LEU A 34 6.18 -7.24 18.94
CA LEU A 34 5.32 -6.19 19.48
C LEU A 34 5.40 -6.06 21.01
N GLY A 35 6.07 -7.00 21.70
CA GLY A 35 6.18 -7.03 23.14
C GLY A 35 4.84 -7.36 23.83
N VAL A 36 4.02 -8.22 23.23
CA VAL A 36 2.72 -8.67 23.74
C VAL A 36 2.62 -10.20 23.74
N THR A 37 1.51 -10.77 24.23
CA THR A 37 1.28 -12.20 24.19
C THR A 37 0.63 -12.66 22.88
N GLN A 38 0.82 -13.92 22.48
CA GLN A 38 0.19 -14.48 21.28
C GLN A 38 -1.35 -14.38 21.32
N PRO A 39 -2.05 -14.64 22.46
CA PRO A 39 -3.49 -14.39 22.56
C PRO A 39 -3.87 -12.92 22.27
N THR A 40 -3.04 -11.94 22.63
CA THR A 40 -3.28 -10.52 22.30
C THR A 40 -3.31 -10.33 20.80
N ILE A 41 -2.33 -10.88 20.06
CA ILE A 41 -2.30 -10.81 18.58
C ILE A 41 -3.54 -11.48 17.99
N SER A 42 -3.91 -12.67 18.48
CA SER A 42 -5.09 -13.40 18.03
C SER A 42 -6.37 -12.56 18.20
N ARG A 43 -6.55 -11.90 19.36
CA ARG A 43 -7.70 -11.01 19.62
C ARG A 43 -7.71 -9.78 18.74
N ILE A 44 -6.54 -9.18 18.46
CA ILE A 44 -6.42 -8.06 17.52
C ILE A 44 -6.84 -8.52 16.13
N GLU A 45 -6.33 -9.65 15.62
CA GLU A 45 -6.64 -10.17 14.29
C GLU A 45 -8.12 -10.57 14.12
N ARG A 46 -8.82 -10.93 15.19
CA ARG A 46 -10.26 -11.17 15.19
C ARG A 46 -11.11 -9.90 15.35
N GLY A 47 -10.46 -8.75 15.58
CA GLY A 47 -11.15 -7.48 15.81
C GLY A 47 -11.75 -7.34 17.22
N GLU A 48 -11.46 -8.27 18.13
CA GLU A 48 -11.94 -8.28 19.53
C GLU A 48 -11.17 -7.29 20.41
N LEU A 49 -9.95 -6.90 19.99
CA LEU A 49 -9.10 -5.96 20.69
C LEU A 49 -8.63 -4.87 19.72
N LYS A 50 -8.94 -3.62 20.01
CA LYS A 50 -8.44 -2.47 19.27
C LYS A 50 -7.12 -1.99 19.91
N PRO A 51 -5.96 -2.09 19.21
CA PRO A 51 -4.70 -1.59 19.74
C PRO A 51 -4.73 -0.06 19.82
N VAL A 52 -4.25 0.46 20.94
CA VAL A 52 -4.18 1.90 21.22
C VAL A 52 -2.77 2.30 21.67
N GLY A 53 -2.48 3.59 21.71
CA GLY A 53 -1.21 4.12 22.20
C GLY A 53 0.00 3.53 21.48
N ILE A 54 1.02 3.18 22.25
CA ILE A 54 2.31 2.66 21.73
C ILE A 54 2.16 1.34 20.97
N LEU A 55 1.22 0.48 21.37
CA LEU A 55 0.98 -0.79 20.68
C LEU A 55 0.46 -0.54 19.24
N ARG A 56 -0.43 0.45 19.06
CA ARG A 56 -0.89 0.85 17.72
C ARG A 56 0.26 1.34 16.87
N ILE A 57 1.16 2.16 17.41
CA ILE A 57 2.32 2.70 16.68
C ILE A 57 3.25 1.56 16.26
N ARG A 58 3.65 0.69 17.18
CA ARG A 58 4.52 -0.46 16.90
C ARG A 58 3.89 -1.42 15.87
N LEU A 59 2.58 -1.62 15.96
CA LEU A 59 1.86 -2.46 15.02
C LEU A 59 1.87 -1.83 13.60
N MET A 60 1.60 -0.53 13.48
CA MET A 60 1.70 0.18 12.21
C MET A 60 3.11 0.13 11.63
N ASP A 61 4.14 0.24 12.45
CA ASP A 61 5.53 0.09 12.01
C ASP A 61 5.82 -1.33 11.54
N LEU A 62 5.32 -2.35 12.26
CA LEU A 62 5.48 -3.74 11.87
C LEU A 62 4.84 -4.08 10.53
N VAL A 63 3.64 -3.55 10.25
CA VAL A 63 2.91 -3.87 9.01
C VAL A 63 3.32 -3.02 7.81
N SER A 64 3.98 -1.89 8.03
CA SER A 64 4.42 -0.98 6.96
C SER A 64 5.65 -1.51 6.25
N ALA A 65 5.60 -1.54 4.93
CA ALA A 65 6.79 -1.76 4.11
C ALA A 65 7.72 -0.54 4.18
N ARG A 66 9.03 -0.78 4.12
CA ARG A 66 10.07 0.26 4.04
C ARG A 66 11.13 -0.17 3.04
N ILE A 67 11.50 0.72 2.13
CA ILE A 67 12.62 0.48 1.21
C ILE A 67 13.91 0.40 2.01
N HIS A 68 14.63 -0.72 1.87
CA HIS A 68 15.95 -0.84 2.47
C HIS A 68 16.99 -0.09 1.62
N PRO A 69 17.76 0.87 2.19
CA PRO A 69 18.61 1.77 1.40
C PRO A 69 19.62 1.07 0.48
N ALA A 70 20.14 -0.08 0.88
CA ALA A 70 21.10 -0.82 0.06
C ALA A 70 20.44 -1.93 -0.77
N ARG A 71 19.58 -2.78 -0.15
CA ARG A 71 19.02 -3.96 -0.80
C ARG A 71 17.98 -3.62 -1.87
N ASP A 72 17.17 -2.58 -1.64
CA ASP A 72 16.14 -2.12 -2.57
C ASP A 72 16.59 -0.89 -3.38
N ALA A 73 17.88 -0.51 -3.33
CA ALA A 73 18.40 0.66 -4.01
C ALA A 73 18.18 0.63 -5.53
N ALA A 74 18.30 -0.55 -6.15
CA ALA A 74 18.06 -0.72 -7.58
C ALA A 74 16.60 -0.48 -7.93
N LEU A 75 15.66 -1.08 -7.19
CA LEU A 75 14.22 -0.87 -7.35
C LEU A 75 13.87 0.62 -7.21
N ARG A 76 14.36 1.25 -6.15
CA ARG A 76 14.13 2.68 -5.92
C ARG A 76 14.60 3.54 -7.10
N ARG A 77 15.83 3.29 -7.62
CA ARG A 77 16.35 4.03 -8.79
C ARG A 77 15.52 3.80 -10.04
N LEU A 78 15.04 2.57 -10.28
CA LEU A 78 14.18 2.26 -11.42
C LEU A 78 12.86 3.03 -11.34
N VAL A 79 12.22 3.08 -10.17
CA VAL A 79 10.99 3.84 -9.97
C VAL A 79 11.23 5.34 -10.13
N GLU A 80 12.22 5.91 -9.42
CA GLU A 80 12.52 7.34 -9.45
C GLU A 80 13.01 7.82 -10.82
N GLY A 81 13.72 6.96 -11.57
CA GLY A 81 14.25 7.23 -12.90
C GLY A 81 13.29 6.92 -14.06
N SER A 82 12.10 6.39 -13.78
CA SER A 82 11.14 6.04 -14.83
C SER A 82 10.68 7.27 -15.60
N ALA A 83 10.59 7.11 -16.94
CA ALA A 83 10.01 8.11 -17.84
C ALA A 83 8.47 8.12 -17.77
N SER A 84 7.86 7.02 -17.30
CA SER A 84 6.41 6.88 -17.11
C SER A 84 5.98 7.36 -15.72
N PRO A 85 4.71 7.79 -15.57
CA PRO A 85 4.18 8.15 -14.27
C PRO A 85 3.95 6.89 -13.39
N VAL A 86 4.95 6.55 -12.60
CA VAL A 86 4.97 5.37 -11.74
C VAL A 86 5.24 5.75 -10.28
N HIS A 87 4.66 5.00 -9.35
CA HIS A 87 5.01 5.12 -7.94
C HIS A 87 4.90 3.78 -7.23
N LEU A 88 5.62 3.65 -6.13
CA LEU A 88 5.65 2.48 -5.27
C LEU A 88 4.99 2.82 -3.93
N VAL A 89 4.05 2.02 -3.48
CA VAL A 89 3.42 2.15 -2.17
C VAL A 89 3.55 0.86 -1.37
N CYS A 90 3.50 0.97 -0.05
CA CYS A 90 3.25 -0.18 0.80
C CYS A 90 1.87 -0.75 0.47
N ASP A 91 1.78 -2.02 0.06
CA ASP A 91 0.53 -2.65 -0.37
C ASP A 91 -0.53 -2.76 0.75
N VAL A 92 -0.09 -2.68 2.00
CA VAL A 92 -0.95 -2.80 3.18
C VAL A 92 -1.40 -1.45 3.74
N THR A 93 -0.51 -0.46 3.75
CA THR A 93 -0.76 0.84 4.38
C THR A 93 -0.91 1.99 3.38
N HIS A 94 -0.72 1.72 2.09
CA HIS A 94 -0.74 2.70 1.00
C HIS A 94 0.19 3.91 1.23
N ARG A 95 1.21 3.74 2.08
CA ARG A 95 2.24 4.76 2.31
C ARG A 95 3.15 4.84 1.11
N LEU A 96 3.42 6.05 0.64
CA LEU A 96 4.35 6.28 -0.47
C LEU A 96 5.77 5.85 -0.08
N LEU A 97 6.39 5.05 -0.94
CA LEU A 97 7.75 4.55 -0.79
C LEU A 97 8.72 5.21 -1.79
N ALA A 98 8.28 5.39 -3.05
CA ALA A 98 9.03 6.08 -4.09
C ALA A 98 8.07 6.54 -5.20
N ALA A 99 8.46 7.57 -5.97
CA ALA A 99 7.73 8.00 -7.16
C ALA A 99 8.68 8.54 -8.22
N SER A 100 8.28 8.41 -9.50
CA SER A 100 8.98 9.01 -10.63
C SER A 100 8.71 10.52 -10.70
N ARG A 101 9.62 11.24 -11.34
CA ARG A 101 9.43 12.67 -11.62
C ARG A 101 8.19 12.94 -12.46
N GLN A 102 7.83 12.02 -13.35
CA GLN A 102 6.62 12.16 -14.16
C GLN A 102 5.36 12.04 -13.28
N ARG A 103 5.37 11.16 -12.30
CA ARG A 103 4.28 11.03 -11.31
C ARG A 103 4.17 12.29 -10.44
N GLU A 104 5.28 12.87 -10.01
CA GLU A 104 5.28 14.13 -9.26
C GLU A 104 4.65 15.28 -10.04
N ARG A 105 4.90 15.35 -11.37
CA ARG A 105 4.29 16.35 -12.27
C ARG A 105 2.79 16.17 -12.36
N GLU A 106 2.29 14.92 -12.51
CA GLU A 106 0.85 14.65 -12.52
C GLU A 106 0.18 15.04 -11.21
N TRP A 107 0.80 14.71 -10.09
CA TRP A 107 0.30 15.04 -8.77
C TRP A 107 0.37 16.53 -8.43
N CYS A 108 1.19 17.30 -9.16
CA CYS A 108 1.60 18.67 -8.82
C CYS A 108 2.20 18.76 -7.40
N ARG A 109 2.93 17.70 -6.99
CA ARG A 109 3.52 17.53 -5.64
C ARG A 109 4.83 16.76 -5.70
N ALA A 110 5.80 17.19 -4.90
CA ALA A 110 7.04 16.46 -4.73
C ALA A 110 6.82 15.17 -3.89
N ALA A 111 7.42 14.07 -4.32
CA ALA A 111 7.35 12.80 -3.58
C ALA A 111 7.90 12.92 -2.15
N ALA A 112 8.90 13.78 -1.94
CA ALA A 112 9.48 14.04 -0.62
C ALA A 112 8.45 14.55 0.40
N GLU A 113 7.45 15.32 -0.02
CA GLU A 113 6.37 15.83 0.84
C GLU A 113 5.38 14.73 1.24
N LEU A 114 5.28 13.68 0.41
CA LEU A 114 4.32 12.58 0.53
C LEU A 114 4.97 11.30 1.09
N HIS A 115 6.29 11.23 1.13
CA HIS A 115 7.02 10.03 1.55
C HIS A 115 6.57 9.56 2.95
N GLY A 116 6.25 8.27 3.05
CA GLY A 116 5.73 7.67 4.27
C GLY A 116 4.30 8.07 4.64
N ARG A 117 3.64 8.94 3.88
CA ARG A 117 2.24 9.30 4.09
C ARG A 117 1.30 8.33 3.36
N PRO A 118 0.15 7.96 3.95
CA PRO A 118 -0.85 7.17 3.26
C PRO A 118 -1.48 7.98 2.12
N LEU A 119 -1.46 7.45 0.90
CA LEU A 119 -2.10 8.08 -0.26
C LEU A 119 -3.59 7.75 -0.35
N TRP A 120 -4.09 6.83 0.47
CA TRP A 120 -5.47 6.34 0.42
C TRP A 120 -6.54 7.44 0.52
N ARG A 121 -6.27 8.50 1.27
CA ARG A 121 -7.19 9.63 1.41
C ARG A 121 -7.47 10.35 0.07
N PHE A 122 -6.58 10.20 -0.90
CA PHE A 122 -6.71 10.81 -2.23
C PHE A 122 -7.31 9.86 -3.27
N ALA A 123 -7.62 8.60 -2.89
CA ALA A 123 -8.15 7.61 -3.80
C ALA A 123 -9.46 8.07 -4.44
N SER A 124 -9.56 7.96 -5.78
CA SER A 124 -10.82 8.13 -6.51
C SER A 124 -11.79 6.98 -6.18
N ASP A 125 -13.06 7.12 -6.54
CA ASP A 125 -14.04 6.05 -6.35
C ASP A 125 -13.66 4.78 -7.11
N ALA A 126 -13.09 4.92 -8.32
CA ALA A 126 -12.58 3.78 -9.10
C ALA A 126 -11.42 3.06 -8.41
N ILE A 127 -10.49 3.81 -7.79
CA ILE A 127 -9.38 3.24 -6.99
C ILE A 127 -9.94 2.49 -5.77
N ARG A 128 -10.96 3.02 -5.11
CA ARG A 128 -11.62 2.37 -3.97
C ARG A 128 -12.31 1.08 -4.39
N ALA A 129 -13.07 1.13 -5.49
CA ALA A 129 -13.74 -0.05 -6.05
C ALA A 129 -12.73 -1.13 -6.50
N ALA A 130 -11.60 -0.74 -7.10
CA ALA A 130 -10.53 -1.66 -7.46
C ALA A 130 -9.94 -2.36 -6.22
N GLU A 131 -9.69 -1.62 -5.14
CA GLU A 131 -9.17 -2.18 -3.88
C GLU A 131 -10.14 -3.20 -3.25
N GLU A 132 -11.45 -2.93 -3.25
CA GLU A 132 -12.48 -3.83 -2.73
C GLU A 132 -12.51 -5.17 -3.49
N ARG A 133 -12.16 -5.18 -4.77
CA ARG A 133 -12.09 -6.38 -5.62
C ARG A 133 -10.88 -7.26 -5.34
N LEU A 134 -9.80 -6.72 -4.77
CA LEU A 134 -8.53 -7.45 -4.62
C LEU A 134 -8.69 -8.76 -3.85
N SER A 135 -9.52 -8.79 -2.80
CA SER A 135 -9.73 -10.00 -2.01
C SER A 135 -10.38 -11.12 -2.83
N SER A 136 -11.35 -10.80 -3.69
CA SER A 136 -12.02 -11.78 -4.57
C SER A 136 -11.13 -12.28 -5.71
N LEU A 137 -10.09 -11.49 -6.06
CA LEU A 137 -9.08 -11.86 -7.06
C LEU A 137 -7.92 -12.68 -6.49
N GLY A 138 -7.94 -12.99 -5.18
CA GLY A 138 -6.85 -13.70 -4.51
C GLY A 138 -5.58 -12.87 -4.38
N TRP A 139 -5.68 -11.53 -4.35
CA TRP A 139 -4.52 -10.65 -4.20
C TRP A 139 -3.75 -10.96 -2.93
N GLY A 140 -2.48 -11.34 -3.10
CA GLY A 140 -1.64 -11.75 -1.98
C GLY A 140 -1.70 -13.24 -1.64
N GLU A 141 -2.54 -14.03 -2.29
CA GLU A 141 -2.57 -15.48 -2.15
C GLU A 141 -1.59 -16.17 -3.10
N HIS A 142 -1.17 -17.39 -2.74
CA HIS A 142 -0.30 -18.18 -3.60
C HIS A 142 -1.08 -18.61 -4.84
N GLY A 143 -0.63 -18.21 -6.03
CA GLY A 143 -1.33 -18.46 -7.29
C GLY A 143 -2.49 -17.51 -7.61
N GLY A 144 -2.73 -16.49 -6.78
CA GLY A 144 -3.70 -15.43 -7.05
C GLY A 144 -3.19 -14.38 -8.03
N THR A 145 -4.01 -13.39 -8.30
CA THR A 145 -3.69 -12.28 -9.21
C THR A 145 -2.57 -11.41 -8.64
N HIS A 146 -1.55 -11.14 -9.46
CA HIS A 146 -0.44 -10.26 -9.10
C HIS A 146 -0.49 -8.90 -9.80
N ALA A 147 -1.37 -8.72 -10.78
CA ALA A 147 -1.58 -7.48 -11.50
C ALA A 147 -3.08 -7.20 -11.69
N LEU A 148 -3.46 -5.93 -11.66
CA LEU A 148 -4.81 -5.45 -11.92
C LEU A 148 -4.76 -4.19 -12.76
N THR A 149 -5.47 -4.19 -13.89
CA THR A 149 -5.65 -3.02 -14.75
C THR A 149 -7.08 -2.52 -14.65
N PHE A 150 -7.25 -1.21 -14.51
CA PHE A 150 -8.56 -0.55 -14.47
C PHE A 150 -8.44 0.92 -14.86
N THR A 151 -9.57 1.53 -15.23
CA THR A 151 -9.64 2.97 -15.52
C THR A 151 -10.00 3.75 -14.26
N THR A 152 -9.29 4.84 -13.99
CA THR A 152 -9.63 5.77 -12.91
C THR A 152 -10.08 7.11 -13.46
N GLY A 153 -10.99 7.78 -12.73
CA GLY A 153 -11.34 9.17 -12.93
C GLY A 153 -10.51 10.10 -12.06
N ALA A 154 -10.74 11.40 -12.20
CA ALA A 154 -10.17 12.41 -11.31
C ALA A 154 -10.72 12.23 -9.89
N ASN A 155 -9.92 12.60 -8.89
CA ASN A 155 -10.33 12.54 -7.47
C ASN A 155 -10.90 13.85 -6.92
N GLY A 156 -10.93 14.93 -7.72
CA GLY A 156 -11.42 16.25 -7.28
C GLY A 156 -10.58 16.92 -6.18
N SER A 157 -9.41 16.37 -5.84
CA SER A 157 -8.55 16.90 -4.78
C SER A 157 -7.62 17.98 -5.32
N ASN A 158 -7.54 19.11 -4.62
CA ASN A 158 -6.56 20.16 -4.88
C ASN A 158 -5.20 19.89 -4.21
N GLU A 159 -5.13 18.94 -3.28
CA GLU A 159 -3.92 18.64 -2.53
C GLU A 159 -3.03 17.63 -3.27
N LEU A 160 -3.61 16.63 -3.91
CA LEU A 160 -2.95 15.65 -4.76
C LEU A 160 -3.88 15.28 -5.90
N ARG A 161 -3.49 15.63 -7.11
CA ARG A 161 -4.28 15.41 -8.32
C ARG A 161 -4.14 13.96 -8.80
N ILE A 162 -5.25 13.30 -9.12
CA ILE A 162 -5.26 12.07 -9.91
C ILE A 162 -5.74 12.41 -11.31
N VAL A 163 -4.93 12.09 -12.30
CA VAL A 163 -5.28 12.23 -13.72
C VAL A 163 -6.11 11.04 -14.15
N PRO A 164 -7.26 11.24 -14.83
CA PRO A 164 -8.02 10.15 -15.41
C PRO A 164 -7.19 9.35 -16.41
N GLY A 165 -7.36 8.03 -16.45
CA GLY A 165 -6.63 7.15 -17.34
C GLY A 165 -6.56 5.72 -16.83
N ILE A 166 -5.79 4.89 -17.51
CA ILE A 166 -5.58 3.50 -17.13
C ILE A 166 -4.55 3.44 -15.99
N GLN A 167 -4.89 2.67 -14.96
CA GLN A 167 -3.99 2.33 -13.86
C GLN A 167 -3.66 0.85 -13.92
N ILE A 168 -2.38 0.54 -13.78
CA ILE A 168 -1.86 -0.82 -13.67
C ILE A 168 -1.27 -0.96 -12.27
N TRP A 169 -1.81 -1.88 -11.50
CA TRP A 169 -1.29 -2.28 -10.20
C TRP A 169 -0.55 -3.60 -10.32
N GLU A 170 0.67 -3.64 -9.81
CA GLU A 170 1.48 -4.84 -9.80
C GLU A 170 2.01 -5.08 -8.38
N ARG A 171 1.73 -6.27 -7.86
CA ARG A 171 2.18 -6.65 -6.53
C ARG A 171 3.62 -7.16 -6.59
N MET A 172 4.42 -6.72 -5.63
CA MET A 172 5.79 -7.16 -5.45
C MET A 172 6.16 -7.31 -3.97
N LEU A 173 7.29 -7.94 -3.71
CA LEU A 173 7.88 -8.01 -2.37
C LEU A 173 9.18 -7.20 -2.35
N LEU A 174 9.38 -6.44 -1.28
CA LEU A 174 10.66 -5.81 -0.99
C LEU A 174 11.67 -6.84 -0.45
N SER A 175 12.92 -6.45 -0.31
CA SER A 175 14.02 -7.32 0.13
C SER A 175 13.83 -7.95 1.52
N ASP A 176 12.96 -7.37 2.35
CA ASP A 176 12.58 -7.87 3.67
C ASP A 176 11.30 -8.73 3.66
N GLY A 177 10.75 -9.03 2.46
CA GLY A 177 9.49 -9.73 2.28
C GLY A 177 8.25 -8.86 2.53
N SER A 178 8.40 -7.56 2.72
CA SER A 178 7.26 -6.65 2.86
C SER A 178 6.51 -6.50 1.54
N PRO A 179 5.17 -6.56 1.55
CA PRO A 179 4.38 -6.37 0.35
C PRO A 179 4.38 -4.89 -0.07
N ALA A 180 4.67 -4.67 -1.34
CA ALA A 180 4.60 -3.38 -2.00
C ALA A 180 3.77 -3.50 -3.28
N ARG A 181 3.26 -2.38 -3.75
CA ARG A 181 2.50 -2.26 -4.99
C ARG A 181 3.14 -1.20 -5.86
N LEU A 182 3.52 -1.59 -7.06
CA LEU A 182 3.87 -0.67 -8.14
C LEU A 182 2.58 -0.20 -8.80
N VAL A 183 2.45 1.09 -8.99
CA VAL A 183 1.28 1.72 -9.62
C VAL A 183 1.78 2.54 -10.80
N THR A 184 1.37 2.14 -12.00
CA THR A 184 1.72 2.80 -13.24
C THR A 184 0.46 3.39 -13.88
N SER A 185 0.53 4.63 -14.39
CA SER A 185 -0.46 5.15 -15.32
C SER A 185 0.00 4.84 -16.73
N ALA A 186 -0.91 4.33 -17.56
CA ALA A 186 -0.71 4.10 -18.98
C ALA A 186 -1.72 4.92 -19.79
N ASP A 187 -1.30 5.36 -20.96
CA ASP A 187 -2.20 5.95 -21.94
C ASP A 187 -3.02 4.82 -22.61
N GLU A 188 -4.22 5.12 -23.12
CA GLU A 188 -5.12 4.11 -23.72
C GLU A 188 -4.49 3.33 -24.91
N VAL A 189 -3.37 3.81 -25.43
CA VAL A 189 -2.67 3.23 -26.60
C VAL A 189 -1.64 2.16 -26.22
N GLU A 190 -1.19 2.07 -24.97
CA GLU A 190 -0.10 1.18 -24.52
C GLU A 190 -0.57 -0.20 -24.01
N VAL A 191 -1.88 -0.46 -24.00
CA VAL A 191 -2.43 -1.76 -23.53
C VAL A 191 -2.75 -2.66 -24.74
N LEU A 192 -1.71 -3.22 -25.35
CA LEU A 192 -1.80 -4.31 -26.33
C LEU A 192 -1.24 -5.59 -25.73
#